data_f4b0674544fd0a98701ed99f82a670fc
#
_entry.id   f4b0674544fd0a98701ed99f82a670fc
#
_cell.length_a   1.000
_cell.length_b   1.000
_cell.length_c   1.000
_cell.angle_alpha   90.00
_cell.angle_beta   90.00
_cell.angle_gamma   90.00
#
_symmetry.space_group_name_H-M   'P 1'
#
loop_
_entity.id
_entity.type
_entity.pdbx_description
1 polymer ?
#
loop_
_entity_poly.entity_id
_entity_poly.type
_entity_poly.pdbx_seq_one_letter_code
_entity_poly.pdbx_strand_id
1 'polypeptide(L)'
;MTKSNKPIAIYQDQRIAEEWCNFRCEYCEGFCPTEYSLRKDENGNLHVAEEWYDKIEKMPESVKKFFANGREFKEFYDVATAVMNESKKVMDTDILKISGGELTVNPNLCNYVETLHNQYKMVQILSNGSNIKSEEIERYKRMGNVTFQISLDGVTAEANYSKSHSSFMTKKVVETIGELLNNGIGVEINCVLTKYNTDKFKEFLEHFKNAKNLMIVPRPVRGEPRSILDFNEQQILEFERCIIDNYNKYNNILPPLPYFERLINIMKTGKRSYKCYIPYFIQSIDGYGKFEMCPIGLQYKDNSNVISGDINSNHILINSEYKPNNNYQLCDYCIIQYEMLNLYVDGIISEDELKKMPSLNNNDIIMHIKHIKHDIMDMESVRDNNERGNKEKVLSRNR
;
A
#
# COMPACT_ATOMS: atom_id res chain seq x y z
N MET A 1 -4.27 16.72 -27.51
CA MET A 1 -4.14 15.47 -26.76
C MET A 1 -5.55 14.90 -26.61
N THR A 2 -5.86 13.78 -27.24
CA THR A 2 -7.12 13.06 -27.04
C THR A 2 -7.13 12.57 -25.59
N LYS A 3 -8.11 13.02 -24.77
CA LYS A 3 -8.32 12.49 -23.43
C LYS A 3 -8.50 10.99 -23.55
N SER A 4 -7.67 10.22 -22.85
CA SER A 4 -7.87 8.78 -22.69
C SER A 4 -9.26 8.58 -22.08
N ASN A 5 -10.05 7.67 -22.67
CA ASN A 5 -11.35 7.30 -22.10
C ASN A 5 -11.21 6.20 -21.03
N LYS A 6 -9.98 5.90 -20.62
CA LYS A 6 -9.71 4.89 -19.62
C LYS A 6 -9.97 5.43 -18.21
N PRO A 7 -10.46 4.60 -17.30
CA PRO A 7 -10.58 4.99 -15.91
C PRO A 7 -9.18 5.28 -15.31
N ILE A 8 -9.15 6.22 -14.37
CA ILE A 8 -7.93 6.67 -13.70
C ILE A 8 -7.97 6.17 -12.26
N ALA A 9 -6.98 5.38 -11.87
CA ALA A 9 -6.68 5.09 -10.46
C ALA A 9 -5.52 5.97 -9.99
N ILE A 10 -5.49 6.33 -8.72
CA ILE A 10 -4.34 7.02 -8.14
C ILE A 10 -3.21 6.04 -7.94
N TYR A 11 -3.47 4.93 -7.24
CA TYR A 11 -2.49 3.88 -7.01
C TYR A 11 -2.85 2.61 -7.73
N GLN A 12 -1.86 2.02 -8.38
CA GLN A 12 -1.87 0.62 -8.74
C GLN A 12 -0.85 -0.11 -7.88
N ASP A 13 -1.34 -0.88 -6.92
CA ASP A 13 -0.50 -1.69 -6.03
C ASP A 13 -0.23 -3.02 -6.72
N GLN A 14 0.94 -3.14 -7.33
CA GLN A 14 1.41 -4.38 -7.93
C GLN A 14 2.04 -5.24 -6.85
N ARG A 15 1.41 -6.36 -6.53
CA ARG A 15 1.92 -7.35 -5.59
C ARG A 15 2.65 -8.44 -6.36
N ILE A 16 3.98 -8.40 -6.30
CA ILE A 16 4.85 -9.35 -6.98
C ILE A 16 5.74 -10.06 -5.96
N ALA A 17 6.03 -11.32 -6.20
CA ALA A 17 6.91 -12.13 -5.35
C ALA A 17 6.56 -12.07 -3.84
N GLU A 18 5.30 -12.20 -3.48
CA GLU A 18 4.85 -12.18 -2.08
C GLU A 18 5.57 -13.22 -1.20
N GLU A 19 6.13 -14.24 -1.83
CA GLU A 19 6.81 -15.35 -1.18
C GLU A 19 8.28 -15.08 -0.86
N TRP A 20 8.86 -13.97 -1.38
CA TRP A 20 10.29 -13.68 -1.24
C TRP A 20 10.56 -12.62 -0.19
N CYS A 21 11.02 -13.03 0.96
CA CYS A 21 11.43 -12.11 2.00
C CYS A 21 12.60 -12.67 2.82
N ASN A 22 13.54 -11.81 3.16
CA ASN A 22 14.65 -12.13 4.06
C ASN A 22 14.32 -11.85 5.54
N PHE A 23 13.10 -11.31 5.82
CA PHE A 23 12.57 -11.15 7.17
C PHE A 23 11.44 -12.14 7.43
N ARG A 24 11.09 -12.32 8.70
CA ARG A 24 10.00 -13.18 9.18
C ARG A 24 9.21 -12.47 10.26
N CYS A 25 8.55 -11.38 9.85
CA CYS A 25 7.77 -10.57 10.77
C CYS A 25 6.61 -11.39 11.33
N GLU A 26 6.45 -11.39 12.67
CA GLU A 26 5.38 -12.12 13.37
C GLU A 26 3.97 -11.63 12.98
N TYR A 27 3.87 -10.40 12.47
CA TYR A 27 2.61 -9.79 12.02
C TYR A 27 2.44 -9.79 10.49
N CYS A 28 3.28 -10.51 9.75
CA CYS A 28 3.18 -10.53 8.31
C CYS A 28 1.89 -11.22 7.87
N GLU A 29 1.02 -10.50 7.18
CA GLU A 29 -0.21 -11.05 6.57
C GLU A 29 0.07 -11.73 5.24
N GLY A 30 1.20 -11.42 4.60
CA GLY A 30 1.74 -12.14 3.46
C GLY A 30 2.36 -13.44 3.95
N PHE A 31 2.03 -14.53 3.29
CA PHE A 31 2.69 -15.80 3.56
C PHE A 31 4.16 -15.67 3.13
N CYS A 32 5.08 -15.71 4.11
CA CYS A 32 6.50 -15.93 3.85
C CYS A 32 6.82 -17.39 4.16
N PRO A 33 6.56 -18.33 3.24
CA PRO A 33 6.95 -19.69 3.45
C PRO A 33 8.47 -19.75 3.53
N THR A 34 8.94 -20.39 4.54
CA THR A 34 10.36 -20.56 4.83
C THR A 34 11.11 -21.35 3.75
N GLU A 35 10.39 -21.91 2.81
CA GLU A 35 10.86 -22.87 1.83
C GLU A 35 10.91 -22.35 0.38
N TYR A 36 10.32 -21.19 0.09
CA TYR A 36 10.38 -20.57 -1.24
C TYR A 36 11.48 -19.54 -1.32
N SER A 37 12.69 -19.98 -1.01
CA SER A 37 13.85 -19.24 -1.44
C SER A 37 13.92 -19.25 -2.97
N LEU A 38 14.24 -18.11 -3.56
CA LEU A 38 14.85 -18.06 -4.87
C LEU A 38 15.82 -19.24 -4.99
N ARG A 39 15.55 -20.17 -5.88
CA ARG A 39 16.52 -21.21 -6.19
C ARG A 39 17.61 -20.62 -7.05
N LYS A 40 18.85 -20.89 -6.70
CA LYS A 40 19.98 -20.62 -7.58
C LYS A 40 20.16 -21.81 -8.50
N ASP A 41 20.30 -21.53 -9.79
CA ASP A 41 20.78 -22.55 -10.73
C ASP A 41 22.27 -22.85 -10.49
N GLU A 42 22.80 -23.78 -11.23
CA GLU A 42 24.21 -24.15 -11.21
C GLU A 42 25.16 -23.00 -11.58
N ASN A 43 24.65 -21.94 -12.24
CA ASN A 43 25.38 -20.73 -12.59
C ASN A 43 25.19 -19.60 -11.56
N GLY A 44 24.41 -19.82 -10.49
CA GLY A 44 24.13 -18.85 -9.44
C GLY A 44 23.03 -17.87 -9.77
N ASN A 45 22.29 -18.03 -10.88
CA ASN A 45 21.15 -17.20 -11.22
C ASN A 45 19.92 -17.57 -10.37
N LEU A 46 19.13 -16.57 -10.02
CA LEU A 46 17.93 -16.75 -9.24
C LEU A 46 16.76 -17.09 -10.16
N HIS A 47 16.09 -18.21 -9.89
CA HIS A 47 14.91 -18.63 -10.62
C HIS A 47 13.66 -18.58 -9.76
N VAL A 48 12.52 -18.41 -10.44
CA VAL A 48 11.20 -18.72 -9.89
C VAL A 48 11.10 -20.24 -9.73
N ALA A 49 10.64 -20.68 -8.57
CA ALA A 49 10.45 -22.10 -8.31
C ALA A 49 9.42 -22.73 -9.25
N GLU A 50 9.56 -24.04 -9.52
CA GLU A 50 8.63 -24.81 -10.39
C GLU A 50 7.15 -24.69 -9.96
N GLU A 51 6.89 -24.48 -8.68
CA GLU A 51 5.56 -24.27 -8.11
C GLU A 51 4.81 -23.08 -8.73
N TRP A 52 5.53 -22.11 -9.31
CA TRP A 52 4.90 -21.03 -10.05
C TRP A 52 4.20 -21.51 -11.31
N TYR A 53 4.80 -22.45 -12.02
CA TYR A 53 4.20 -23.09 -13.20
C TYR A 53 2.97 -23.92 -12.82
N ASP A 54 3.00 -24.60 -11.68
CA ASP A 54 1.85 -25.34 -11.15
C ASP A 54 0.66 -24.43 -10.81
N LYS A 55 0.92 -23.20 -10.40
CA LYS A 55 -0.13 -22.18 -10.19
C LYS A 55 -0.74 -21.75 -11.51
N ILE A 56 0.06 -21.53 -12.55
CA ILE A 56 -0.44 -21.15 -13.89
C ILE A 56 -1.33 -22.26 -14.47
N GLU A 57 -0.99 -23.53 -14.29
CA GLU A 57 -1.81 -24.65 -14.75
C GLU A 57 -3.23 -24.67 -14.16
N LYS A 58 -3.43 -24.06 -13.00
CA LYS A 58 -4.73 -23.92 -12.34
C LYS A 58 -5.49 -22.64 -12.74
N MET A 59 -4.89 -21.79 -13.58
CA MET A 59 -5.47 -20.51 -14.01
C MET A 59 -6.44 -20.69 -15.20
N PRO A 60 -7.28 -19.69 -15.50
CA PRO A 60 -8.09 -19.67 -16.71
C PRO A 60 -7.26 -19.86 -17.98
N GLU A 61 -7.83 -20.47 -19.01
CA GLU A 61 -7.14 -20.82 -20.25
C GLU A 61 -6.52 -19.61 -20.98
N SER A 62 -7.15 -18.43 -20.88
CA SER A 62 -6.60 -17.16 -21.41
C SER A 62 -5.31 -16.77 -20.73
N VAL A 63 -5.20 -16.97 -19.41
CA VAL A 63 -3.99 -16.72 -18.63
C VAL A 63 -2.89 -17.72 -18.98
N LYS A 64 -3.23 -19.01 -19.09
CA LYS A 64 -2.28 -20.05 -19.56
C LYS A 64 -1.70 -19.70 -20.92
N LYS A 65 -2.55 -19.34 -21.88
CA LYS A 65 -2.11 -18.95 -23.23
C LYS A 65 -1.21 -17.70 -23.22
N PHE A 66 -1.51 -16.73 -22.37
CA PHE A 66 -0.67 -15.53 -22.22
C PHE A 66 0.74 -15.92 -21.78
N PHE A 67 0.89 -16.77 -20.79
CA PHE A 67 2.18 -17.20 -20.29
C PHE A 67 2.86 -18.25 -21.20
N ALA A 68 2.10 -19.05 -21.95
CA ALA A 68 2.64 -20.07 -22.85
C ALA A 68 3.05 -19.56 -24.25
N ASN A 69 2.51 -18.41 -24.71
CA ASN A 69 2.70 -17.91 -26.08
C ASN A 69 4.12 -17.36 -26.35
N GLY A 70 5.14 -18.20 -26.22
CA GLY A 70 6.51 -17.92 -26.69
C GLY A 70 7.23 -16.78 -25.96
N ARG A 71 6.64 -16.25 -24.89
CA ARG A 71 7.32 -15.34 -24.01
C ARG A 71 8.23 -16.16 -23.11
N GLU A 72 9.46 -16.35 -23.54
CA GLU A 72 10.53 -16.82 -22.67
C GLU A 72 10.75 -15.75 -21.60
N PHE A 73 10.04 -15.90 -20.49
CA PHE A 73 10.30 -15.10 -19.31
C PHE A 73 11.61 -15.60 -18.70
N LYS A 74 12.71 -15.00 -19.13
CA LYS A 74 14.04 -15.35 -18.62
C LYS A 74 14.21 -14.88 -17.17
N GLU A 75 13.45 -13.87 -16.78
CA GLU A 75 13.52 -13.25 -15.48
C GLU A 75 12.12 -12.98 -14.91
N PHE A 76 12.03 -13.03 -13.60
CA PHE A 76 10.78 -12.75 -12.87
C PHE A 76 10.15 -11.39 -13.24
N TYR A 77 10.96 -10.34 -13.38
CA TYR A 77 10.48 -9.01 -13.73
C TYR A 77 9.98 -8.88 -15.17
N ASP A 78 10.32 -9.81 -16.07
CA ASP A 78 9.73 -9.85 -17.42
C ASP A 78 8.23 -10.16 -17.34
N VAL A 79 7.86 -11.09 -16.46
CA VAL A 79 6.43 -11.40 -16.16
C VAL A 79 5.72 -10.19 -15.57
N ALA A 80 6.31 -9.58 -14.56
CA ALA A 80 5.75 -8.40 -13.89
C ALA A 80 5.55 -7.25 -14.89
N THR A 81 6.52 -7.00 -15.77
CA THR A 81 6.44 -6.01 -16.84
C THR A 81 5.32 -6.34 -17.84
N ALA A 82 5.19 -7.59 -18.23
CA ALA A 82 4.13 -8.01 -19.15
C ALA A 82 2.73 -7.80 -18.56
N VAL A 83 2.53 -8.16 -17.28
CA VAL A 83 1.27 -7.91 -16.56
C VAL A 83 0.96 -6.41 -16.50
N MET A 84 1.96 -5.57 -16.21
CA MET A 84 1.76 -4.12 -16.14
C MET A 84 1.43 -3.51 -17.49
N ASN A 85 2.03 -4.01 -18.57
CA ASN A 85 1.71 -3.57 -19.93
C ASN A 85 0.24 -3.93 -20.31
N GLU A 86 -0.27 -5.09 -19.89
CA GLU A 86 -1.69 -5.43 -20.06
C GLU A 86 -2.59 -4.51 -19.23
N SER A 87 -2.22 -4.25 -17.98
CA SER A 87 -2.96 -3.33 -17.11
C SER A 87 -3.08 -1.93 -17.72
N LYS A 88 -2.02 -1.40 -18.32
CA LYS A 88 -2.01 -0.09 -18.98
C LYS A 88 -2.95 -0.01 -20.19
N LYS A 89 -3.34 -1.12 -20.80
CA LYS A 89 -4.33 -1.12 -21.89
C LYS A 89 -5.73 -0.80 -21.39
N VAL A 90 -6.04 -1.12 -20.14
CA VAL A 90 -7.40 -1.02 -19.57
C VAL A 90 -7.56 0.13 -18.58
N MET A 91 -6.46 0.62 -17.97
CA MET A 91 -6.51 1.64 -16.93
C MET A 91 -5.31 2.58 -17.02
N ASP A 92 -5.55 3.87 -16.76
CA ASP A 92 -4.49 4.83 -16.48
C ASP A 92 -4.28 4.95 -14.97
N THR A 93 -3.01 5.07 -14.55
CA THR A 93 -2.63 5.12 -13.14
C THR A 93 -1.53 6.14 -12.94
N ASP A 94 -1.64 6.92 -11.88
CA ASP A 94 -0.66 7.95 -11.53
C ASP A 94 0.55 7.37 -10.81
N ILE A 95 0.32 6.48 -9.86
CA ILE A 95 1.35 5.92 -8.98
C ILE A 95 1.40 4.41 -9.16
N LEU A 96 2.55 3.92 -9.59
CA LEU A 96 2.86 2.49 -9.48
C LEU A 96 3.44 2.24 -8.09
N LYS A 97 2.74 1.46 -7.29
CA LYS A 97 3.23 0.96 -6.03
C LYS A 97 3.64 -0.49 -6.19
N ILE A 98 4.89 -0.79 -5.90
CA ILE A 98 5.45 -2.14 -6.06
C ILE A 98 5.61 -2.74 -4.67
N SER A 99 4.90 -3.83 -4.43
CA SER A 99 4.89 -4.54 -3.16
C SER A 99 5.10 -6.05 -3.35
N GLY A 100 5.32 -6.76 -2.26
CA GLY A 100 5.53 -8.21 -2.25
C GLY A 100 6.13 -8.67 -0.94
N GLY A 101 6.99 -9.68 -0.95
CA GLY A 101 7.84 -10.03 0.18
C GLY A 101 8.90 -8.96 0.42
N GLU A 102 10.15 -9.19 0.03
CA GLU A 102 11.20 -8.18 -0.03
C GLU A 102 11.83 -8.16 -1.41
N LEU A 103 11.43 -7.20 -2.20
CA LEU A 103 11.82 -7.13 -3.62
C LEU A 103 13.31 -6.82 -3.84
N THR A 104 13.95 -6.16 -2.87
CA THR A 104 15.38 -5.82 -2.95
C THR A 104 16.32 -7.03 -2.80
N VAL A 105 15.78 -8.19 -2.45
CA VAL A 105 16.57 -9.44 -2.51
C VAL A 105 16.85 -9.88 -3.95
N ASN A 106 16.04 -9.40 -4.91
CA ASN A 106 16.29 -9.59 -6.33
C ASN A 106 17.12 -8.43 -6.88
N PRO A 107 18.32 -8.69 -7.44
CA PRO A 107 19.21 -7.64 -7.92
C PRO A 107 18.68 -6.85 -9.13
N ASN A 108 17.64 -7.33 -9.80
CA ASN A 108 17.06 -6.71 -11.00
C ASN A 108 15.92 -5.73 -10.70
N LEU A 109 15.54 -5.50 -9.43
CA LEU A 109 14.48 -4.56 -9.07
C LEU A 109 14.70 -3.16 -9.67
N CYS A 110 15.92 -2.64 -9.55
CA CYS A 110 16.25 -1.32 -10.08
C CYS A 110 16.09 -1.24 -11.61
N ASN A 111 16.49 -2.28 -12.34
CA ASN A 111 16.28 -2.38 -13.80
C ASN A 111 14.78 -2.39 -14.14
N TYR A 112 14.00 -3.14 -13.38
CA TYR A 112 12.55 -3.20 -13.53
C TYR A 112 11.91 -1.83 -13.36
N VAL A 113 12.26 -1.11 -12.29
CA VAL A 113 11.77 0.24 -12.04
C VAL A 113 12.16 1.20 -13.16
N GLU A 114 13.42 1.15 -13.64
CA GLU A 114 13.88 1.97 -14.77
C GLU A 114 13.07 1.72 -16.05
N THR A 115 12.62 0.50 -16.28
CA THR A 115 11.81 0.17 -17.47
C THR A 115 10.41 0.81 -17.40
N LEU A 116 9.86 1.00 -16.20
CA LEU A 116 8.48 1.42 -16.02
C LEU A 116 8.29 2.86 -15.55
N HIS A 117 9.27 3.47 -14.87
CA HIS A 117 9.05 4.72 -14.13
C HIS A 117 8.49 5.86 -14.98
N ASN A 118 8.88 5.95 -16.26
CA ASN A 118 8.40 7.00 -17.19
C ASN A 118 6.92 6.86 -17.57
N GLN A 119 6.30 5.73 -17.26
CA GLN A 119 4.87 5.49 -17.53
C GLN A 119 3.97 5.98 -16.40
N TYR A 120 4.56 6.45 -15.30
CA TYR A 120 3.86 6.87 -14.08
C TYR A 120 4.37 8.24 -13.62
N LYS A 121 3.52 8.98 -12.92
CA LYS A 121 3.93 10.24 -12.28
C LYS A 121 4.82 9.99 -11.07
N MET A 122 4.63 8.85 -10.40
CA MET A 122 5.39 8.41 -9.25
C MET A 122 5.51 6.88 -9.23
N VAL A 123 6.64 6.37 -8.78
CA VAL A 123 6.81 4.96 -8.41
C VAL A 123 7.12 4.89 -6.92
N GLN A 124 6.36 4.11 -6.18
CA GLN A 124 6.59 3.85 -4.77
C GLN A 124 7.01 2.40 -4.56
N ILE A 125 8.18 2.19 -3.98
CA ILE A 125 8.74 0.86 -3.70
C ILE A 125 8.55 0.54 -2.22
N LEU A 126 7.90 -0.60 -1.93
CA LEU A 126 7.81 -1.13 -0.57
C LEU A 126 9.01 -2.01 -0.29
N SER A 127 9.67 -1.76 0.84
CA SER A 127 10.85 -2.53 1.26
C SER A 127 11.00 -2.56 2.78
N ASN A 128 11.63 -3.60 3.28
CA ASN A 128 12.10 -3.61 4.66
C ASN A 128 13.41 -2.81 4.85
N GLY A 129 13.98 -2.27 3.76
CA GLY A 129 15.14 -1.39 3.77
C GLY A 129 16.49 -2.07 4.02
N SER A 130 16.51 -3.39 4.19
CA SER A 130 17.72 -4.10 4.61
C SER A 130 18.76 -4.35 3.51
N ASN A 131 18.33 -4.26 2.24
CA ASN A 131 19.18 -4.66 1.12
C ASN A 131 19.23 -3.65 -0.05
N ILE A 132 18.86 -2.40 0.20
CA ILE A 132 19.00 -1.31 -0.78
C ILE A 132 20.47 -0.87 -0.79
N LYS A 133 21.08 -0.82 -1.96
CA LYS A 133 22.48 -0.46 -2.14
C LYS A 133 22.64 1.00 -2.56
N SER A 134 23.74 1.63 -2.17
CA SER A 134 24.02 3.05 -2.49
C SER A 134 24.02 3.32 -4.00
N GLU A 135 24.54 2.39 -4.81
CA GLU A 135 24.52 2.50 -6.27
C GLU A 135 23.11 2.48 -6.86
N GLU A 136 22.18 1.73 -6.24
CA GLU A 136 20.77 1.70 -6.63
C GLU A 136 20.07 3.01 -6.22
N ILE A 137 20.40 3.55 -5.03
CA ILE A 137 19.89 4.85 -4.58
C ILE A 137 20.23 5.98 -5.56
N GLU A 138 21.48 6.00 -6.07
CA GLU A 138 21.88 6.98 -7.10
C GLU A 138 21.11 6.78 -8.42
N ARG A 139 20.72 5.55 -8.77
CA ARG A 139 19.88 5.28 -9.95
C ARG A 139 18.46 5.78 -9.72
N TYR A 140 17.85 5.47 -8.58
CA TYR A 140 16.50 5.95 -8.21
C TYR A 140 16.44 7.48 -8.16
N LYS A 141 17.48 8.14 -7.64
CA LYS A 141 17.60 9.61 -7.65
C LYS A 141 17.56 10.17 -9.08
N ARG A 142 18.28 9.55 -10.04
CA ARG A 142 18.28 10.00 -11.44
C ARG A 142 16.92 9.84 -12.13
N MET A 143 16.12 8.87 -11.74
CA MET A 143 14.73 8.71 -12.24
C MET A 143 13.84 9.87 -11.84
N GLY A 144 14.06 10.47 -10.66
CA GLY A 144 13.43 11.71 -10.21
C GLY A 144 11.98 11.58 -9.72
N ASN A 145 11.34 10.42 -9.93
CA ASN A 145 9.95 10.16 -9.54
C ASN A 145 9.79 8.86 -8.73
N VAL A 146 10.82 8.47 -7.98
CA VAL A 146 10.81 7.29 -7.12
C VAL A 146 10.73 7.71 -5.66
N THR A 147 9.87 7.04 -4.90
CA THR A 147 9.75 7.15 -3.44
C THR A 147 9.79 5.76 -2.82
N PHE A 148 10.06 5.70 -1.52
CA PHE A 148 10.08 4.44 -0.79
C PHE A 148 9.05 4.44 0.34
N GLN A 149 8.42 3.29 0.54
CA GLN A 149 7.74 2.97 1.78
C GLN A 149 8.58 1.95 2.53
N ILE A 150 9.28 2.39 3.58
CA ILE A 150 10.17 1.53 4.37
C ILE A 150 9.44 1.03 5.60
N SER A 151 9.54 -0.27 5.86
CA SER A 151 8.99 -0.90 7.05
C SER A 151 9.95 -0.77 8.23
N LEU A 152 9.61 0.02 9.26
CA LEU A 152 10.43 0.20 10.46
C LEU A 152 9.50 0.51 11.65
N ASP A 153 9.65 -0.24 12.76
CA ASP A 153 8.75 -0.12 13.91
C ASP A 153 9.36 0.71 15.07
N GLY A 154 10.59 1.14 14.92
CA GLY A 154 11.34 1.99 15.84
C GLY A 154 12.83 1.95 15.56
N VAL A 155 13.63 2.67 16.34
CA VAL A 155 15.09 2.81 16.12
C VAL A 155 15.93 1.84 16.97
N THR A 156 15.29 1.01 17.80
CA THR A 156 15.96 0.00 18.62
C THR A 156 15.56 -1.42 18.22
N ALA A 157 16.36 -2.42 18.60
CA ALA A 157 16.06 -3.81 18.35
C ALA A 157 14.78 -4.27 19.07
N GLU A 158 14.55 -3.76 20.29
CA GLU A 158 13.35 -4.07 21.06
C GLU A 158 12.09 -3.57 20.37
N ALA A 159 12.11 -2.35 19.83
CA ALA A 159 10.98 -1.79 19.07
C ALA A 159 10.68 -2.57 17.79
N ASN A 160 11.71 -3.19 17.19
CA ASN A 160 11.59 -4.02 15.99
C ASN A 160 11.53 -5.52 16.31
N TYR A 161 11.25 -5.91 17.54
CA TYR A 161 11.30 -7.31 17.98
C TYR A 161 10.46 -8.23 17.09
N SER A 162 9.23 -7.85 16.79
CA SER A 162 8.34 -8.63 15.92
C SER A 162 8.75 -8.68 14.44
N LYS A 163 9.78 -7.94 14.04
CA LYS A 163 10.23 -7.85 12.64
C LYS A 163 11.54 -8.59 12.36
N SER A 164 12.60 -8.30 13.12
CA SER A 164 13.93 -8.79 12.76
C SER A 164 14.78 -9.31 13.92
N HIS A 165 14.43 -9.09 15.17
CA HIS A 165 15.20 -9.44 16.37
C HIS A 165 16.70 -9.00 16.35
N SER A 166 17.09 -8.13 15.41
CA SER A 166 18.48 -7.82 15.13
C SER A 166 18.78 -6.33 15.23
N SER A 167 19.65 -5.95 16.18
CA SER A 167 20.14 -4.58 16.30
C SER A 167 20.93 -4.14 15.07
N PHE A 168 21.71 -5.04 14.48
CA PHE A 168 22.44 -4.77 13.25
C PHE A 168 21.50 -4.42 12.10
N MET A 169 20.44 -5.21 11.90
CA MET A 169 19.47 -4.96 10.83
C MET A 169 18.67 -3.68 11.08
N THR A 170 18.25 -3.40 12.30
CA THR A 170 17.58 -2.16 12.66
C THR A 170 18.45 -0.95 12.32
N LYS A 171 19.72 -0.96 12.74
CA LYS A 171 20.68 0.12 12.43
C LYS A 171 20.84 0.29 10.93
N LYS A 172 21.02 -0.80 10.18
CA LYS A 172 21.14 -0.77 8.72
C LYS A 172 19.93 -0.13 8.04
N VAL A 173 18.71 -0.46 8.47
CA VAL A 173 17.48 0.14 7.91
C VAL A 173 17.41 1.64 8.21
N VAL A 174 17.76 2.06 9.42
CA VAL A 174 17.83 3.49 9.79
C VAL A 174 18.86 4.23 8.92
N GLU A 175 20.04 3.65 8.71
CA GLU A 175 21.08 4.21 7.83
C GLU A 175 20.58 4.31 6.38
N THR A 176 19.91 3.27 5.86
CA THR A 176 19.30 3.28 4.52
C THR A 176 18.27 4.40 4.36
N ILE A 177 17.41 4.62 5.36
CA ILE A 177 16.45 5.74 5.35
C ILE A 177 17.19 7.08 5.28
N GLY A 178 18.25 7.25 6.10
CA GLY A 178 19.07 8.45 6.06
C GLY A 178 19.71 8.69 4.70
N GLU A 179 20.21 7.63 4.06
CA GLU A 179 20.82 7.71 2.73
C GLU A 179 19.80 8.09 1.64
N LEU A 180 18.61 7.49 1.65
CA LEU A 180 17.50 7.86 0.75
C LEU A 180 17.14 9.35 0.88
N LEU A 181 16.92 9.81 2.11
CA LEU A 181 16.56 11.21 2.38
C LEU A 181 17.67 12.20 1.99
N ASN A 182 18.94 11.87 2.26
CA ASN A 182 20.10 12.67 1.85
C ASN A 182 20.23 12.79 0.33
N ASN A 183 19.71 11.82 -0.41
CA ASN A 183 19.63 11.86 -1.86
C ASN A 183 18.36 12.51 -2.40
N GLY A 184 17.51 13.07 -1.54
CA GLY A 184 16.27 13.77 -1.91
C GLY A 184 15.11 12.82 -2.25
N ILE A 185 15.28 11.51 -2.03
CA ILE A 185 14.25 10.51 -2.25
C ILE A 185 13.28 10.52 -1.06
N GLY A 186 11.99 10.67 -1.34
CA GLY A 186 10.96 10.70 -0.30
C GLY A 186 10.74 9.33 0.33
N VAL A 187 10.54 9.31 1.65
CA VAL A 187 10.33 8.09 2.42
C VAL A 187 9.04 8.16 3.25
N GLU A 188 8.22 7.16 3.14
CA GLU A 188 7.12 6.89 4.05
C GLU A 188 7.51 5.72 4.95
N ILE A 189 7.65 5.93 6.26
CA ILE A 189 7.91 4.83 7.18
C ILE A 189 6.58 4.21 7.60
N ASN A 190 6.41 2.94 7.27
CA ASN A 190 5.29 2.14 7.73
C ASN A 190 5.67 1.49 9.08
N CYS A 191 5.09 2.00 10.17
CA CYS A 191 5.34 1.52 11.53
C CYS A 191 4.16 0.70 12.02
N VAL A 192 4.35 -0.60 12.24
CA VAL A 192 3.33 -1.46 12.86
C VAL A 192 3.43 -1.35 14.37
N LEU A 193 2.38 -0.81 14.99
CA LEU A 193 2.30 -0.71 16.44
C LEU A 193 2.00 -2.06 17.06
N THR A 194 2.81 -2.44 18.03
CA THR A 194 2.69 -3.67 18.81
C THR A 194 2.99 -3.37 20.27
N LYS A 195 2.78 -4.33 21.16
CA LYS A 195 3.15 -4.23 22.58
C LYS A 195 4.65 -3.91 22.83
N TYR A 196 5.52 -4.04 21.81
CA TYR A 196 6.95 -3.83 21.95
C TYR A 196 7.42 -2.41 21.62
N ASN A 197 6.60 -1.59 20.95
CA ASN A 197 7.05 -0.29 20.43
C ASN A 197 6.13 0.90 20.70
N THR A 198 4.93 0.70 21.22
CA THR A 198 4.00 1.80 21.55
C THR A 198 4.59 2.78 22.55
N ASP A 199 5.28 2.28 23.58
CA ASP A 199 5.97 3.07 24.61
C ASP A 199 7.26 3.73 24.11
N LYS A 200 7.85 3.23 23.02
CA LYS A 200 9.09 3.74 22.39
C LYS A 200 8.84 4.69 21.22
N PHE A 201 7.57 4.98 20.91
CA PHE A 201 7.22 5.78 19.75
C PHE A 201 7.78 7.20 19.81
N LYS A 202 7.89 7.81 21.02
CA LYS A 202 8.52 9.11 21.19
C LYS A 202 10.00 9.12 20.83
N GLU A 203 10.75 8.09 21.19
CA GLU A 203 12.16 7.94 20.83
C GLU A 203 12.31 7.85 19.31
N PHE A 204 11.41 7.11 18.67
CA PHE A 204 11.35 7.00 17.21
C PHE A 204 11.15 8.36 16.54
N LEU A 205 10.19 9.16 17.01
CA LEU A 205 9.94 10.50 16.50
C LEU A 205 11.14 11.44 16.73
N GLU A 206 11.75 11.37 17.92
CA GLU A 206 12.90 12.21 18.25
C GLU A 206 14.08 11.97 17.33
N HIS A 207 14.30 10.71 16.91
CA HIS A 207 15.36 10.36 15.97
C HIS A 207 15.20 11.04 14.61
N PHE A 208 13.99 11.12 14.10
CA PHE A 208 13.70 11.64 12.76
C PHE A 208 13.16 13.08 12.74
N LYS A 209 13.05 13.77 13.87
CA LYS A 209 12.37 15.08 14.01
C LYS A 209 12.81 16.17 13.03
N ASN A 210 14.05 16.13 12.56
CA ASN A 210 14.60 17.11 11.63
C ASN A 210 14.57 16.63 10.17
N ALA A 211 14.04 15.44 9.92
CA ALA A 211 13.99 14.88 8.58
C ALA A 211 13.01 15.68 7.69
N LYS A 212 13.41 15.87 6.45
CA LYS A 212 12.58 16.45 5.40
C LYS A 212 12.18 15.34 4.44
N ASN A 213 11.03 15.50 3.78
CA ASN A 213 10.51 14.53 2.81
C ASN A 213 10.31 13.13 3.42
N LEU A 214 9.92 13.10 4.69
CA LEU A 214 9.64 11.89 5.47
C LEU A 214 8.25 11.98 6.11
N MET A 215 7.50 10.87 6.09
CA MET A 215 6.31 10.69 6.91
C MET A 215 6.36 9.35 7.63
N ILE A 216 6.18 9.35 8.95
CA ILE A 216 6.05 8.14 9.77
C ILE A 216 4.58 7.84 9.95
N VAL A 217 4.11 6.72 9.41
CA VAL A 217 2.70 6.32 9.41
C VAL A 217 2.52 5.12 10.34
N PRO A 218 2.13 5.33 11.61
CA PRO A 218 1.84 4.23 12.53
C PRO A 218 0.49 3.59 12.18
N ARG A 219 0.44 2.26 12.32
CA ARG A 219 -0.80 1.48 12.17
C ARG A 219 -0.82 0.34 13.17
N PRO A 220 -1.98 -0.12 13.66
CA PRO A 220 -2.04 -1.24 14.58
C PRO A 220 -1.77 -2.54 13.83
N VAL A 221 -1.30 -3.54 14.54
CA VAL A 221 -1.27 -4.92 14.04
C VAL A 221 -2.68 -5.40 13.74
N ARG A 222 -2.86 -6.21 12.69
CA ARG A 222 -4.15 -6.72 12.22
C ARG A 222 -4.17 -8.23 12.16
N GLY A 223 -5.37 -8.80 12.00
CA GLY A 223 -5.55 -10.24 11.79
C GLY A 223 -5.21 -11.09 13.01
N GLU A 224 -4.88 -12.36 12.77
CA GLU A 224 -4.57 -13.34 13.82
C GLU A 224 -3.39 -12.95 14.71
N PRO A 225 -2.28 -12.36 14.18
CA PRO A 225 -1.14 -11.94 15.01
C PRO A 225 -1.50 -10.95 16.12
N ARG A 226 -2.65 -10.28 16.00
CA ARG A 226 -3.16 -9.35 16.99
C ARG A 226 -3.33 -9.98 18.37
N SER A 227 -3.77 -11.23 18.44
CA SER A 227 -3.95 -11.96 19.72
C SER A 227 -2.68 -12.07 20.57
N ILE A 228 -1.51 -11.98 19.92
CA ILE A 228 -0.20 -12.14 20.56
C ILE A 228 0.53 -10.80 20.70
N LEU A 229 0.37 -9.92 19.72
CA LEU A 229 1.17 -8.70 19.56
C LEU A 229 0.44 -7.43 19.97
N ASP A 230 -0.86 -7.51 20.27
CA ASP A 230 -1.67 -6.35 20.61
C ASP A 230 -1.18 -5.69 21.92
N PHE A 231 -1.48 -4.42 22.04
CA PHE A 231 -1.15 -3.56 23.17
C PHE A 231 -2.30 -3.56 24.19
N ASN A 232 -1.99 -3.30 25.46
CA ASN A 232 -2.96 -3.15 26.52
C ASN A 232 -3.50 -1.71 26.62
N GLU A 233 -4.54 -1.49 27.43
CA GLU A 233 -5.16 -0.17 27.60
C GLU A 233 -4.17 0.91 28.07
N GLN A 234 -3.24 0.56 28.96
CA GLN A 234 -2.22 1.49 29.46
C GLN A 234 -1.31 1.96 28.33
N GLN A 235 -0.88 1.03 27.46
CA GLN A 235 -0.06 1.36 26.29
C GLN A 235 -0.80 2.25 25.28
N ILE A 236 -2.10 2.04 25.10
CA ILE A 236 -2.93 2.94 24.26
C ILE A 236 -2.96 4.35 24.85
N LEU A 237 -3.18 4.49 26.15
CA LEU A 237 -3.21 5.79 26.83
C LEU A 237 -1.86 6.50 26.76
N GLU A 238 -0.76 5.79 26.92
CA GLU A 238 0.60 6.34 26.81
C GLU A 238 0.90 6.79 25.38
N PHE A 239 0.53 6.01 24.38
CA PHE A 239 0.65 6.38 22.98
C PHE A 239 -0.19 7.62 22.65
N GLU A 240 -1.45 7.67 23.09
CA GLU A 240 -2.34 8.83 22.92
C GLU A 240 -1.73 10.09 23.54
N ARG A 241 -1.24 10.04 24.77
CA ARG A 241 -0.56 11.17 25.44
C ARG A 241 0.70 11.56 24.68
N CYS A 242 1.50 10.59 24.24
CA CYS A 242 2.69 10.87 23.45
C CYS A 242 2.35 11.69 22.20
N ILE A 243 1.27 11.37 21.50
CA ILE A 243 0.83 12.10 20.31
C ILE A 243 0.32 13.49 20.70
N ILE A 244 -0.64 13.59 21.63
CA ILE A 244 -1.26 14.88 22.02
C ILE A 244 -0.20 15.88 22.50
N ASP A 245 0.69 15.46 23.39
CA ASP A 245 1.67 16.34 24.03
C ASP A 245 2.79 16.77 23.08
N ASN A 246 3.06 16.00 22.04
CA ASN A 246 4.24 16.21 21.19
C ASN A 246 3.91 16.47 19.72
N TYR A 247 2.63 16.45 19.31
CA TYR A 247 2.25 16.58 17.91
C TYR A 247 2.86 17.79 17.21
N ASN A 248 2.78 18.97 17.85
CA ASN A 248 3.33 20.20 17.29
C ASN A 248 4.85 20.16 17.06
N LYS A 249 5.56 19.35 17.83
CA LYS A 249 7.01 19.18 17.71
C LYS A 249 7.40 18.28 16.52
N TYR A 250 6.51 17.34 16.14
CA TYR A 250 6.82 16.31 15.13
C TYR A 250 5.85 16.33 13.94
N ASN A 251 4.98 17.34 13.81
CA ASN A 251 3.96 17.42 12.76
C ASN A 251 4.54 17.49 11.34
N ASN A 252 5.82 17.79 11.22
CA ASN A 252 6.54 17.77 9.94
C ASN A 252 6.83 16.37 9.41
N ILE A 253 6.83 15.37 10.29
CA ILE A 253 7.10 13.94 9.95
C ILE A 253 5.92 13.03 10.27
N LEU A 254 4.79 13.59 10.69
CA LEU A 254 3.60 12.82 11.07
C LEU A 254 2.42 13.11 10.14
N PRO A 255 1.50 12.15 9.97
CA PRO A 255 0.17 12.42 9.45
C PRO A 255 -0.55 13.51 10.28
N PRO A 256 -1.56 14.18 9.72
CA PRO A 256 -2.35 15.18 10.45
C PRO A 256 -3.06 14.58 11.67
N LEU A 257 -3.34 15.42 12.68
CA LEU A 257 -3.91 14.97 13.94
C LEU A 257 -5.18 14.11 13.79
N PRO A 258 -6.12 14.40 12.87
CA PRO A 258 -7.29 13.56 12.64
C PRO A 258 -6.97 12.10 12.25
N TYR A 259 -5.81 11.83 11.66
CA TYR A 259 -5.34 10.47 11.44
C TYR A 259 -5.16 9.73 12.77
N PHE A 260 -4.55 10.38 13.75
CA PHE A 260 -4.32 9.80 15.07
C PHE A 260 -5.62 9.64 15.87
N GLU A 261 -6.57 10.55 15.73
CA GLU A 261 -7.89 10.43 16.34
C GLU A 261 -8.58 9.14 15.85
N ARG A 262 -8.55 8.87 14.54
CA ARG A 262 -9.07 7.63 13.95
C ARG A 262 -8.29 6.39 14.40
N LEU A 263 -6.97 6.46 14.40
CA LEU A 263 -6.10 5.38 14.84
C LEU A 263 -6.37 5.00 16.31
N ILE A 264 -6.36 5.98 17.21
CA ILE A 264 -6.59 5.78 18.65
C ILE A 264 -8.00 5.25 18.89
N ASN A 265 -9.00 5.75 18.17
CA ASN A 265 -10.37 5.21 18.26
C ASN A 265 -10.41 3.72 17.86
N ILE A 266 -9.75 3.33 16.77
CA ILE A 266 -9.65 1.92 16.36
C ILE A 266 -8.91 1.10 17.43
N MET A 267 -7.81 1.60 17.99
CA MET A 267 -7.07 0.93 19.05
C MET A 267 -7.93 0.68 20.29
N LYS A 268 -8.75 1.66 20.69
CA LYS A 268 -9.63 1.58 21.86
C LYS A 268 -10.88 0.69 21.64
N THR A 269 -11.47 0.75 20.45
CA THR A 269 -12.79 0.14 20.20
C THR A 269 -12.75 -1.14 19.39
N GLY A 270 -11.63 -1.39 18.70
CA GLY A 270 -11.51 -2.50 17.75
C GLY A 270 -12.35 -2.32 16.48
N LYS A 271 -12.91 -1.12 16.24
CA LYS A 271 -13.82 -0.88 15.12
C LYS A 271 -13.54 0.45 14.43
N ARG A 272 -13.63 0.43 13.11
CA ARG A 272 -13.63 1.63 12.29
C ARG A 272 -15.01 2.30 12.33
N SER A 273 -15.05 3.59 12.64
CA SER A 273 -16.28 4.38 12.77
C SER A 273 -16.57 5.27 11.55
N TYR A 274 -15.78 5.19 10.50
CA TYR A 274 -15.87 6.05 9.31
C TYR A 274 -15.95 5.21 8.03
N LYS A 275 -16.39 5.83 6.92
CA LYS A 275 -16.46 5.22 5.60
C LYS A 275 -15.06 5.05 5.02
N CYS A 276 -14.87 4.02 4.20
CA CYS A 276 -13.63 3.78 3.47
C CYS A 276 -13.84 4.01 1.98
N TYR A 277 -13.12 4.97 1.43
CA TYR A 277 -13.15 5.31 0.01
C TYR A 277 -11.95 4.73 -0.77
N ILE A 278 -11.10 3.97 -0.11
CA ILE A 278 -9.85 3.45 -0.69
C ILE A 278 -10.07 2.70 -2.02
N PRO A 279 -11.12 1.86 -2.18
CA PRO A 279 -11.37 1.18 -3.45
C PRO A 279 -11.62 2.08 -4.66
N TYR A 280 -11.95 3.35 -4.44
CA TYR A 280 -12.07 4.33 -5.53
C TYR A 280 -10.73 4.90 -5.99
N PHE A 281 -9.70 4.79 -5.17
CA PHE A 281 -8.37 5.37 -5.44
C PHE A 281 -7.32 4.34 -5.80
N ILE A 282 -7.52 3.08 -5.38
CA ILE A 282 -6.48 2.06 -5.41
C ILE A 282 -7.00 0.81 -6.09
N GLN A 283 -6.17 0.26 -6.96
CA GLN A 283 -6.35 -1.06 -7.55
C GLN A 283 -5.13 -1.90 -7.21
N SER A 284 -5.36 -3.06 -6.60
CA SER A 284 -4.29 -4.05 -6.44
C SER A 284 -4.31 -5.03 -7.60
N ILE A 285 -3.14 -5.45 -8.03
CA ILE A 285 -2.96 -6.45 -9.06
C ILE A 285 -1.89 -7.45 -8.62
N ASP A 286 -2.19 -8.73 -8.70
CA ASP A 286 -1.22 -9.76 -8.38
C ASP A 286 -0.29 -10.09 -9.56
N GLY A 287 0.70 -10.96 -9.33
CA GLY A 287 1.66 -11.38 -10.35
C GLY A 287 1.04 -12.11 -11.54
N TYR A 288 -0.21 -12.54 -11.45
CA TYR A 288 -0.96 -13.24 -12.50
C TYR A 288 -1.98 -12.35 -13.20
N GLY A 289 -2.02 -11.07 -12.85
CA GLY A 289 -2.93 -10.11 -13.46
C GLY A 289 -4.33 -10.07 -12.86
N LYS A 290 -4.57 -10.73 -11.72
CA LYS A 290 -5.85 -10.67 -11.02
C LYS A 290 -5.99 -9.32 -10.31
N PHE A 291 -7.16 -8.69 -10.45
CA PHE A 291 -7.48 -7.45 -9.75
C PHE A 291 -8.13 -7.70 -8.39
N GLU A 292 -7.80 -6.82 -7.45
CA GLU A 292 -8.44 -6.70 -6.15
C GLU A 292 -8.77 -5.24 -5.85
N MET A 293 -9.87 -4.99 -5.15
CA MET A 293 -10.36 -3.64 -4.87
C MET A 293 -9.48 -2.83 -3.92
N CYS A 294 -8.69 -3.50 -3.09
CA CYS A 294 -7.80 -2.83 -2.16
C CYS A 294 -6.65 -3.76 -1.73
N PRO A 295 -5.56 -3.21 -1.18
CA PRO A 295 -4.39 -3.99 -0.75
C PRO A 295 -4.64 -5.03 0.35
N ILE A 296 -5.82 -5.04 0.96
CA ILE A 296 -6.19 -5.97 2.05
C ILE A 296 -6.97 -7.18 1.52
N GLY A 297 -7.13 -7.27 0.18
CA GLY A 297 -7.76 -8.45 -0.45
C GLY A 297 -9.28 -8.41 -0.53
N LEU A 298 -9.91 -7.22 -0.49
CA LEU A 298 -11.29 -7.10 -0.96
C LEU A 298 -11.32 -7.43 -2.44
N GLN A 299 -11.94 -8.56 -2.77
CA GLN A 299 -12.01 -9.05 -4.14
C GLN A 299 -13.24 -8.52 -4.85
N TYR A 300 -13.14 -8.35 -6.17
CA TYR A 300 -14.31 -8.22 -7.02
C TYR A 300 -15.09 -9.53 -7.01
N LYS A 301 -16.42 -9.47 -7.18
CA LYS A 301 -17.27 -10.67 -7.25
C LYS A 301 -16.96 -11.52 -8.48
N ASP A 302 -16.56 -10.89 -9.57
CA ASP A 302 -16.03 -11.52 -10.77
C ASP A 302 -14.50 -11.68 -10.65
N ASN A 303 -13.96 -12.71 -11.21
CA ASN A 303 -12.52 -12.97 -11.27
C ASN A 303 -11.84 -12.05 -12.30
N SER A 304 -11.97 -10.72 -12.13
CA SER A 304 -11.40 -9.73 -13.05
C SER A 304 -9.89 -9.91 -13.17
N ASN A 305 -9.41 -10.07 -14.40
CA ASN A 305 -8.01 -10.31 -14.69
C ASN A 305 -7.59 -9.51 -15.93
N VAL A 306 -6.47 -8.77 -15.86
CA VAL A 306 -5.96 -7.94 -16.97
C VAL A 306 -5.62 -8.76 -18.22
N ILE A 307 -5.23 -10.00 -18.04
CA ILE A 307 -4.76 -10.87 -19.12
C ILE A 307 -5.95 -11.50 -19.86
N SER A 308 -7.04 -11.80 -19.17
CA SER A 308 -8.23 -12.36 -19.79
C SER A 308 -9.04 -11.35 -20.61
N GLY A 309 -8.80 -10.05 -20.39
CA GLY A 309 -9.60 -8.99 -20.99
C GLY A 309 -11.01 -8.86 -20.42
N ASP A 310 -11.35 -9.67 -19.40
CA ASP A 310 -12.67 -9.68 -18.74
C ASP A 310 -12.88 -8.48 -17.81
N ILE A 311 -12.14 -7.42 -18.03
CA ILE A 311 -12.24 -6.20 -17.24
C ILE A 311 -13.24 -5.28 -17.90
N ASN A 312 -14.40 -5.24 -17.32
CA ASN A 312 -15.32 -4.15 -17.59
C ASN A 312 -14.76 -2.88 -16.93
N SER A 313 -14.29 -1.93 -17.73
CA SER A 313 -13.68 -0.67 -17.29
C SER A 313 -14.56 0.11 -16.29
N ASN A 314 -15.89 -0.10 -16.33
CA ASN A 314 -16.83 0.48 -15.37
C ASN A 314 -16.77 -0.17 -13.99
N HIS A 315 -16.17 -1.37 -13.84
CA HIS A 315 -16.02 -2.05 -12.55
C HIS A 315 -14.82 -1.57 -11.76
N ILE A 316 -13.79 -1.03 -12.41
CA ILE A 316 -12.50 -0.75 -11.77
C ILE A 316 -12.57 0.45 -10.82
N LEU A 317 -13.29 1.51 -11.17
CA LEU A 317 -13.34 2.75 -10.37
C LEU A 317 -14.70 3.06 -9.79
N ILE A 318 -15.77 2.56 -10.37
CA ILE A 318 -17.14 2.86 -9.95
C ILE A 318 -17.88 1.54 -9.82
N ASN A 319 -17.45 0.72 -8.89
CA ASN A 319 -18.26 -0.43 -8.54
C ASN A 319 -19.54 0.07 -7.85
N SER A 320 -20.64 0.15 -8.60
CA SER A 320 -21.94 0.56 -8.09
C SER A 320 -22.44 -0.34 -6.94
N GLU A 321 -21.86 -1.52 -6.78
CA GLU A 321 -22.12 -2.45 -5.68
C GLU A 321 -21.18 -2.25 -4.47
N TYR A 322 -20.09 -1.47 -4.61
CA TYR A 322 -19.20 -1.19 -3.48
C TYR A 322 -19.94 -0.32 -2.46
N LYS A 323 -20.11 -0.85 -1.27
CA LYS A 323 -20.64 -0.11 -0.12
C LYS A 323 -19.47 0.24 0.80
N PRO A 324 -19.20 1.53 1.05
CA PRO A 324 -18.09 1.98 1.90
C PRO A 324 -18.04 1.43 3.33
N ASN A 325 -19.06 0.72 3.77
CA ASN A 325 -19.18 0.09 5.09
C ASN A 325 -19.32 -1.43 4.99
N ASN A 326 -18.54 -2.07 4.15
CA ASN A 326 -18.52 -3.54 4.10
C ASN A 326 -18.07 -4.11 5.45
N ASN A 327 -18.89 -5.04 5.98
CA ASN A 327 -18.60 -5.82 7.19
C ASN A 327 -17.56 -6.92 6.92
N TYR A 328 -16.42 -6.56 6.31
CA TYR A 328 -15.29 -7.48 6.19
C TYR A 328 -14.48 -7.36 7.49
N GLN A 329 -14.26 -8.49 8.19
CA GLN A 329 -13.63 -8.50 9.52
C GLN A 329 -12.30 -7.73 9.58
N LEU A 330 -11.48 -7.79 8.51
CA LEU A 330 -10.23 -7.05 8.42
C LEU A 330 -10.44 -5.53 8.27
N CYS A 331 -11.59 -5.08 7.77
CA CYS A 331 -11.89 -3.66 7.62
C CYS A 331 -12.16 -2.96 8.94
N ASP A 332 -12.66 -3.67 9.94
CA ASP A 332 -13.00 -3.08 11.24
C ASP A 332 -11.76 -2.54 11.97
N TYR A 333 -10.62 -3.20 11.79
CA TYR A 333 -9.36 -2.81 12.41
C TYR A 333 -8.34 -2.28 11.39
N CYS A 334 -8.84 -1.73 10.28
CA CYS A 334 -8.00 -1.27 9.20
C CYS A 334 -7.81 0.25 9.23
N ILE A 335 -6.59 0.68 9.47
CA ILE A 335 -6.08 2.01 9.17
C ILE A 335 -4.67 1.85 8.57
N ILE A 336 -4.45 2.45 7.41
CA ILE A 336 -3.20 2.35 6.64
C ILE A 336 -2.87 3.74 6.09
N GLN A 337 -1.71 3.91 5.44
CA GLN A 337 -1.28 5.21 4.90
C GLN A 337 -2.32 5.89 3.99
N TYR A 338 -3.15 5.12 3.31
CA TYR A 338 -4.21 5.64 2.45
C TYR A 338 -5.38 6.29 3.21
N GLU A 339 -5.37 6.22 4.55
CA GLU A 339 -6.33 6.92 5.39
C GLU A 339 -6.32 8.43 5.14
N MET A 340 -5.21 8.96 4.67
CA MET A 340 -5.11 10.34 4.21
C MET A 340 -6.11 10.68 3.10
N LEU A 341 -6.39 9.72 2.20
CA LEU A 341 -7.39 9.89 1.14
C LEU A 341 -8.82 9.89 1.70
N ASN A 342 -9.11 9.02 2.68
CA ASN A 342 -10.40 9.03 3.38
C ASN A 342 -10.64 10.37 4.09
N LEU A 343 -9.65 10.86 4.85
CA LEU A 343 -9.73 12.16 5.53
C LEU A 343 -9.95 13.31 4.55
N TYR A 344 -9.33 13.25 3.38
CA TYR A 344 -9.49 14.27 2.35
C TYR A 344 -10.89 14.21 1.71
N VAL A 345 -11.44 13.03 1.43
CA VAL A 345 -12.82 12.88 0.91
C VAL A 345 -13.82 13.41 1.91
N ASP A 346 -13.66 13.10 3.19
CA ASP A 346 -14.51 13.59 4.29
C ASP A 346 -14.37 15.11 4.52
N GLY A 347 -13.44 15.80 3.84
CA GLY A 347 -13.21 17.24 3.98
C GLY A 347 -12.48 17.63 5.28
N ILE A 348 -11.87 16.67 5.96
CA ILE A 348 -11.19 16.86 7.25
C ILE A 348 -9.78 17.44 7.06
N ILE A 349 -9.10 17.07 5.99
CA ILE A 349 -7.76 17.58 5.65
C ILE A 349 -7.74 18.28 4.30
N SER A 350 -6.75 19.15 4.13
CA SER A 350 -6.50 19.94 2.93
C SER A 350 -5.64 19.20 1.89
N GLU A 351 -5.56 19.75 0.68
CA GLU A 351 -4.62 19.31 -0.37
C GLU A 351 -3.15 19.46 0.07
N ASP A 352 -2.83 20.50 0.84
CA ASP A 352 -1.48 20.71 1.34
C ASP A 352 -1.07 19.67 2.39
N GLU A 353 -2.03 19.16 3.17
CA GLU A 353 -1.79 18.05 4.08
C GLU A 353 -1.59 16.73 3.34
N LEU A 354 -2.32 16.48 2.24
CA LEU A 354 -2.07 15.33 1.37
C LEU A 354 -0.65 15.36 0.79
N LYS A 355 -0.18 16.53 0.34
CA LYS A 355 1.17 16.69 -0.24
C LYS A 355 2.31 16.46 0.74
N LYS A 356 2.04 16.41 2.05
CA LYS A 356 3.05 15.98 3.03
C LYS A 356 3.45 14.52 2.86
N MET A 357 2.59 13.69 2.24
CA MET A 357 2.98 12.33 1.87
C MET A 357 3.92 12.38 0.66
N PRO A 358 5.14 11.84 0.76
CA PRO A 358 6.10 11.85 -0.33
C PRO A 358 5.57 11.29 -1.64
N SER A 359 4.78 10.23 -1.60
CA SER A 359 4.17 9.63 -2.81
C SER A 359 3.07 10.47 -3.45
N LEU A 360 2.46 11.41 -2.71
CA LEU A 360 1.39 12.30 -3.19
C LEU A 360 1.88 13.72 -3.48
N ASN A 361 3.15 14.00 -3.30
CA ASN A 361 3.71 15.35 -3.52
C ASN A 361 3.89 15.68 -5.01
N ASN A 362 2.76 15.68 -5.74
CA ASN A 362 2.70 16.00 -7.15
C ASN A 362 1.33 16.66 -7.47
N ASN A 363 1.35 17.82 -8.13
CA ASN A 363 0.13 18.60 -8.38
C ASN A 363 -0.86 17.87 -9.31
N ASP A 364 -0.36 17.12 -10.30
CA ASP A 364 -1.24 16.38 -11.22
C ASP A 364 -1.93 15.21 -10.51
N ILE A 365 -1.22 14.54 -9.58
CA ILE A 365 -1.80 13.50 -8.73
C ILE A 365 -2.92 14.10 -7.88
N ILE A 366 -2.66 15.22 -7.21
CA ILE A 366 -3.67 15.92 -6.39
C ILE A 366 -4.90 16.33 -7.22
N MET A 367 -4.69 16.80 -8.45
CA MET A 367 -5.78 17.15 -9.35
C MET A 367 -6.67 15.93 -9.67
N HIS A 368 -6.08 14.76 -9.90
CA HIS A 368 -6.85 13.53 -10.14
C HIS A 368 -7.56 13.04 -8.88
N ILE A 369 -6.93 13.12 -7.71
CA ILE A 369 -7.58 12.83 -6.43
C ILE A 369 -8.83 13.71 -6.24
N LYS A 370 -8.73 14.99 -6.59
CA LYS A 370 -9.84 15.94 -6.52
C LYS A 370 -11.01 15.57 -7.44
N HIS A 371 -10.73 15.12 -8.65
CA HIS A 371 -11.76 14.63 -9.58
C HIS A 371 -12.46 13.39 -9.00
N ILE A 372 -11.70 12.40 -8.52
CA ILE A 372 -12.29 11.20 -7.92
C ILE A 372 -13.13 11.55 -6.68
N LYS A 373 -12.67 12.47 -5.83
CA LYS A 373 -13.46 12.98 -4.69
C LYS A 373 -14.80 13.55 -5.16
N HIS A 374 -14.81 14.37 -6.20
CA HIS A 374 -16.03 14.95 -6.75
C HIS A 374 -16.99 13.86 -7.23
N ASP A 375 -16.50 12.88 -7.98
CA ASP A 375 -17.31 11.75 -8.47
C ASP A 375 -17.90 10.92 -7.31
N ILE A 376 -17.14 10.70 -6.23
CA ILE A 376 -17.63 10.02 -5.01
C ILE A 376 -18.78 10.82 -4.39
N MET A 377 -18.62 12.13 -4.22
CA MET A 377 -19.63 12.99 -3.60
C MET A 377 -20.93 13.03 -4.42
N ASP A 378 -20.82 13.09 -5.75
CA ASP A 378 -21.98 13.04 -6.65
C ASP A 378 -22.71 11.71 -6.55
N MET A 379 -21.99 10.58 -6.52
CA MET A 379 -22.60 9.25 -6.35
C MET A 379 -23.32 9.12 -5.01
N GLU A 380 -22.74 9.62 -3.92
CA GLU A 380 -23.36 9.57 -2.60
C GLU A 380 -24.65 10.42 -2.55
N SER A 381 -24.64 11.61 -3.14
CA SER A 381 -25.81 12.47 -3.21
C SER A 381 -27.00 11.81 -3.93
N VAL A 382 -26.73 11.09 -5.01
CA VAL A 382 -27.75 10.34 -5.78
C VAL A 382 -28.30 9.17 -4.96
N ARG A 383 -27.44 8.46 -4.22
CA ARG A 383 -27.88 7.35 -3.34
C ARG A 383 -28.80 7.83 -2.22
N ASP A 384 -28.40 8.91 -1.53
CA ASP A 384 -29.20 9.48 -0.43
C ASP A 384 -30.59 9.93 -0.90
N ASN A 385 -30.66 10.54 -2.09
CA ASN A 385 -31.94 10.96 -2.69
C ASN A 385 -32.82 9.76 -3.05
N ASN A 386 -32.24 8.66 -3.57
CA ASN A 386 -32.98 7.45 -3.88
C ASN A 386 -33.50 6.74 -2.62
N GLU A 387 -32.71 6.70 -1.55
CA GLU A 387 -33.13 6.11 -0.28
C GLU A 387 -34.25 6.92 0.40
N ARG A 388 -34.19 8.27 0.35
CA ARG A 388 -35.26 9.14 0.82
C ARG A 388 -36.56 8.94 0.02
N GLY A 389 -36.47 8.94 -1.31
CA GLY A 389 -37.62 8.71 -2.18
C GLY A 389 -38.28 7.34 -2.00
N ASN A 390 -37.48 6.30 -1.70
CA ASN A 390 -38.02 4.98 -1.36
C ASN A 390 -38.70 4.93 0.01
N LYS A 391 -38.14 5.61 1.03
CA LYS A 391 -38.79 5.72 2.36
C LYS A 391 -40.12 6.46 2.28
N GLU A 392 -40.20 7.54 1.50
CA GLU A 392 -41.47 8.29 1.30
C GLU A 392 -42.51 7.45 0.57
N LYS A 393 -42.12 6.66 -0.46
CA LYS A 393 -43.05 5.73 -1.13
C LYS A 393 -43.53 4.60 -0.25
N VAL A 394 -42.74 4.10 0.69
CA VAL A 394 -43.16 3.09 1.66
C VAL A 394 -44.12 3.68 2.69
N LEU A 395 -43.86 4.90 3.16
CA LEU A 395 -44.75 5.61 4.08
C LEU A 395 -46.09 6.01 3.45
N SER A 396 -46.10 6.31 2.13
CA SER A 396 -47.34 6.63 1.40
C SER A 396 -48.22 5.40 1.08
N ARG A 397 -47.62 4.18 1.05
CA ARG A 397 -48.35 2.93 0.83
C ARG A 397 -48.98 2.35 2.13
N ASN A 398 -48.52 2.83 3.28
CA ASN A 398 -49.01 2.40 4.59
C ASN A 398 -50.02 3.41 5.21
N ARG A 399 -50.43 4.41 4.45
CA ARG A 399 -51.55 5.29 4.69
C ARG A 399 -52.69 4.96 3.72
#